data_65870b91d6e7c64d3d5788676097c163
#
_entry.id   65870b91d6e7c64d3d5788676097c163
#
_cell.length_a   1.000
_cell.length_b   1.000
_cell.length_c   1.000
_cell.angle_alpha   90.00
_cell.angle_beta   90.00
_cell.angle_gamma   90.00
#
_symmetry.space_group_name_H-M   'P 1'
#
loop_
_entity.id
_entity.type
_entity.pdbx_description
1 polymer ?
#
loop_
_entity_poly.entity_id
_entity_poly.type
_entity_poly.pdbx_seq_one_letter_code
_entity_poly.pdbx_strand_id
1 'polypeptide(L)'
;MTKINFSKTITDFCLKHAINTNNLKLLKNDASKRIYYRISNLNKKYLLMDSSSEKRSLKKFIEIYNWLKENNLSSPNIYFKDLNSGLLVIEDFGNFKYSILCKKERNKKEYYYRNAIKLLIALSYKEKPKFIKNYDNKILKNELDLFLKWHL
;
A
#
# COMPACT_ATOMS: atom_id res chain seq x y z
N MET A 1 22.98 2.34 -15.53
CA MET A 1 21.73 1.89 -14.90
C MET A 1 21.72 0.38 -14.91
N THR A 2 21.76 -0.26 -13.75
CA THR A 2 21.71 -1.72 -13.63
C THR A 2 20.36 -2.22 -14.12
N LYS A 3 20.32 -3.04 -15.15
CA LYS A 3 19.12 -3.62 -15.72
C LYS A 3 18.55 -4.59 -14.68
N ILE A 4 17.36 -4.29 -14.13
CA ILE A 4 16.68 -5.18 -13.19
C ILE A 4 16.19 -6.37 -14.00
N ASN A 5 16.61 -7.58 -13.61
CA ASN A 5 16.13 -8.80 -14.26
C ASN A 5 14.83 -9.23 -13.53
N PHE A 6 13.68 -9.04 -14.18
CA PHE A 6 12.38 -9.42 -13.65
C PHE A 6 12.12 -10.91 -13.81
N SER A 7 11.37 -11.51 -12.88
CA SER A 7 10.89 -12.88 -13.04
C SER A 7 10.01 -13.01 -14.28
N LYS A 8 9.93 -14.22 -14.85
CA LYS A 8 9.02 -14.52 -15.97
C LYS A 8 7.58 -14.12 -15.65
N THR A 9 7.11 -14.39 -14.44
CA THR A 9 5.76 -14.05 -13.97
C THR A 9 5.47 -12.54 -14.06
N ILE A 10 6.40 -11.68 -13.62
CA ILE A 10 6.26 -10.22 -13.73
C ILE A 10 6.26 -9.80 -15.21
N THR A 11 7.16 -10.38 -16.01
CA THR A 11 7.26 -10.05 -17.43
C THR A 11 5.99 -10.41 -18.18
N ASP A 12 5.45 -11.60 -17.97
CA ASP A 12 4.21 -12.07 -18.62
C ASP A 12 3.00 -11.21 -18.20
N PHE A 13 2.91 -10.87 -16.90
CA PHE A 13 1.86 -9.97 -16.42
C PHE A 13 1.97 -8.58 -17.05
N CYS A 14 3.16 -8.02 -17.13
CA CYS A 14 3.40 -6.72 -17.77
C CYS A 14 3.04 -6.75 -19.26
N LEU A 15 3.42 -7.77 -19.98
CA LEU A 15 3.07 -7.95 -21.40
C LEU A 15 1.55 -7.99 -21.59
N LYS A 16 0.86 -8.80 -20.78
CA LYS A 16 -0.61 -8.92 -20.83
C LYS A 16 -1.32 -7.57 -20.67
N HIS A 17 -0.75 -6.64 -19.93
CA HIS A 17 -1.34 -5.34 -19.64
C HIS A 17 -0.65 -4.17 -20.36
N ALA A 18 0.14 -4.46 -21.40
CA ALA A 18 0.88 -3.48 -22.19
C ALA A 18 1.78 -2.56 -21.34
N ILE A 19 2.37 -3.10 -20.29
CA ILE A 19 3.32 -2.41 -19.41
C ILE A 19 4.73 -2.74 -19.87
N ASN A 20 5.51 -1.72 -20.26
CA ASN A 20 6.91 -1.91 -20.58
C ASN A 20 7.75 -2.06 -19.31
N THR A 21 8.41 -3.21 -19.14
CA THR A 21 9.26 -3.50 -17.97
C THR A 21 10.44 -2.54 -17.81
N ASN A 22 10.92 -1.93 -18.89
CA ASN A 22 11.96 -0.91 -18.83
C ASN A 22 11.51 0.37 -18.10
N ASN A 23 10.22 0.58 -18.00
CA ASN A 23 9.63 1.73 -17.30
C ASN A 23 9.37 1.45 -15.81
N LEU A 24 9.72 0.26 -15.31
CA LEU A 24 9.56 -0.11 -13.92
C LEU A 24 10.75 0.41 -13.09
N LYS A 25 10.45 1.27 -12.12
CA LYS A 25 11.42 1.77 -11.15
C LYS A 25 11.12 1.23 -9.78
N LEU A 26 12.06 0.45 -9.23
CA LEU A 26 11.95 -0.09 -7.87
C LEU A 26 11.80 1.06 -6.86
N LEU A 27 10.80 0.96 -5.99
CA LEU A 27 10.66 1.83 -4.83
C LEU A 27 11.38 1.20 -3.64
N LYS A 28 12.02 2.06 -2.82
CA LYS A 28 12.67 1.60 -1.60
C LYS A 28 11.61 0.95 -0.70
N ASN A 29 11.85 -0.30 -0.32
CA ASN A 29 10.97 -1.05 0.56
C ASN A 29 11.05 -0.51 1.99
N ASP A 30 9.90 -0.52 2.63
CA ASP A 30 9.73 -0.38 4.07
C ASP A 30 9.62 -1.79 4.70
N ALA A 31 9.21 -1.94 5.92
CA ALA A 31 9.12 -3.20 6.68
C ALA A 31 8.23 -4.31 6.04
N SER A 32 7.58 -4.07 4.91
CA SER A 32 6.73 -5.03 4.19
C SER A 32 7.54 -5.92 3.26
N LYS A 33 7.15 -7.21 3.14
CA LYS A 33 7.70 -8.13 2.13
C LYS A 33 7.19 -7.86 0.72
N ARG A 34 6.21 -6.97 0.55
CA ARG A 34 5.70 -6.54 -0.76
C ARG A 34 6.74 -5.66 -1.44
N ILE A 35 6.93 -5.89 -2.73
CA ILE A 35 7.83 -5.09 -3.56
C ILE A 35 6.97 -4.18 -4.44
N TYR A 36 7.36 -2.91 -4.55
CA TYR A 36 6.65 -1.93 -5.34
C TYR A 36 7.54 -1.37 -6.44
N TYR A 37 7.02 -1.33 -7.65
CA TYR A 37 7.67 -0.69 -8.78
C TYR A 37 6.79 0.44 -9.30
N ARG A 38 7.35 1.63 -9.41
CA ARG A 38 6.66 2.75 -10.07
C ARG A 38 6.71 2.57 -11.56
N ILE A 39 5.55 2.67 -12.22
CA ILE A 39 5.43 2.58 -13.67
C ILE A 39 5.47 4.00 -14.20
N SER A 40 6.54 4.34 -14.92
CA SER A 40 6.68 5.63 -15.60
C SER A 40 5.99 5.51 -16.96
N ASN A 41 4.73 5.90 -17.08
CA ASN A 41 4.03 5.97 -18.36
C ASN A 41 3.31 7.31 -18.52
N LEU A 42 3.20 7.76 -19.75
CA LEU A 42 3.03 9.12 -20.27
C LEU A 42 2.02 10.04 -19.57
N ASN A 43 0.94 9.58 -18.95
CA ASN A 43 -0.08 10.50 -18.38
C ASN A 43 -0.72 10.02 -17.06
N LYS A 44 -0.41 8.83 -16.58
CA LYS A 44 -0.98 8.28 -15.33
C LYS A 44 0.12 7.65 -14.49
N LYS A 45 -0.01 7.80 -13.17
CA LYS A 45 0.95 7.24 -12.22
C LYS A 45 0.41 5.94 -11.67
N TYR A 46 1.14 4.87 -11.87
CA TYR A 46 0.79 3.53 -11.42
C TYR A 46 1.91 2.93 -10.60
N LEU A 47 1.53 2.00 -9.73
CA LEU A 47 2.45 1.09 -9.03
C LEU A 47 2.13 -0.35 -9.44
N LEU A 48 3.15 -1.10 -9.83
CA LEU A 48 3.08 -2.55 -9.81
C LEU A 48 3.45 -3.00 -8.40
N MET A 49 2.53 -3.70 -7.74
CA MET A 49 2.73 -4.33 -6.44
C MET A 49 2.94 -5.83 -6.63
N ASP A 50 4.09 -6.31 -6.22
CA ASP A 50 4.42 -7.73 -6.16
C ASP A 50 4.27 -8.23 -4.71
N SER A 51 3.28 -9.09 -4.51
CA SER A 51 2.97 -9.82 -3.28
C SER A 51 3.13 -11.33 -3.46
N SER A 52 3.91 -11.78 -4.44
CA SER A 52 4.10 -13.22 -4.74
C SER A 52 4.58 -14.02 -3.54
N SER A 53 5.41 -13.42 -2.68
CA SER A 53 5.89 -14.00 -1.42
C SER A 53 4.84 -14.04 -0.31
N GLU A 54 3.73 -13.29 -0.42
CA GLU A 54 2.70 -13.13 0.62
C GLU A 54 1.28 -13.09 0.05
N LYS A 55 0.89 -14.08 -0.74
CA LYS A 55 -0.43 -14.11 -1.42
C LYS A 55 -1.64 -14.00 -0.46
N ARG A 56 -1.52 -14.51 0.78
CA ARG A 56 -2.57 -14.35 1.80
C ARG A 56 -2.77 -12.88 2.19
N SER A 57 -1.67 -12.12 2.27
CA SER A 57 -1.68 -10.69 2.55
C SER A 57 -2.34 -9.90 1.40
N LEU A 58 -2.19 -10.36 0.15
CA LEU A 58 -2.84 -9.76 -1.01
C LEU A 58 -4.36 -9.87 -0.94
N LYS A 59 -4.91 -11.05 -0.57
CA LYS A 59 -6.35 -11.22 -0.40
C LYS A 59 -6.91 -10.24 0.62
N LYS A 60 -6.27 -10.12 1.79
CA LYS A 60 -6.65 -9.15 2.82
C LYS A 60 -6.57 -7.70 2.32
N PHE A 61 -5.56 -7.37 1.52
CA PHE A 61 -5.45 -6.03 0.91
C PHE A 61 -6.67 -5.70 0.06
N ILE A 62 -7.12 -6.65 -0.77
CA ILE A 62 -8.29 -6.48 -1.64
C ILE A 62 -9.60 -6.42 -0.81
N GLU A 63 -9.74 -7.24 0.22
CA GLU A 63 -10.88 -7.19 1.14
C GLU A 63 -11.00 -5.82 1.82
N ILE A 64 -9.88 -5.27 2.32
CA ILE A 64 -9.81 -3.92 2.91
C ILE A 64 -10.12 -2.86 1.84
N TYR A 65 -9.56 -2.98 0.64
CA TYR A 65 -9.84 -2.07 -0.47
C TYR A 65 -11.34 -1.98 -0.76
N ASN A 66 -12.01 -3.12 -0.91
CA ASN A 66 -13.44 -3.17 -1.19
C ASN A 66 -14.23 -2.53 -0.05
N TRP A 67 -13.93 -2.88 1.20
CA TRP A 67 -14.58 -2.31 2.36
C TRP A 67 -14.42 -0.79 2.45
N LEU A 68 -13.23 -0.25 2.17
CA LEU A 68 -12.99 1.19 2.12
C LEU A 68 -13.86 1.86 1.05
N LYS A 69 -13.95 1.28 -0.15
CA LYS A 69 -14.78 1.80 -1.24
C LYS A 69 -16.28 1.78 -0.89
N GLU A 70 -16.79 0.68 -0.33
CA GLU A 70 -18.18 0.54 0.13
C GLU A 70 -18.55 1.57 1.20
N ASN A 71 -17.58 2.00 1.99
CA ASN A 71 -17.74 3.01 3.03
C ASN A 71 -17.45 4.45 2.58
N ASN A 72 -17.25 4.69 1.28
CA ASN A 72 -16.88 5.99 0.70
C ASN A 72 -15.58 6.55 1.28
N LEU A 73 -14.63 5.67 1.63
CA LEU A 73 -13.31 6.05 2.08
C LEU A 73 -12.31 5.94 0.93
N SER A 74 -11.34 6.85 0.91
CA SER A 74 -10.32 6.88 -0.13
C SER A 74 -9.37 5.69 -0.01
N SER A 75 -9.14 5.02 -1.13
CA SER A 75 -8.13 3.97 -1.28
C SER A 75 -7.56 3.99 -2.71
N PRO A 76 -6.32 3.51 -2.94
CA PRO A 76 -5.76 3.46 -4.29
C PRO A 76 -6.63 2.62 -5.21
N ASN A 77 -6.97 3.11 -6.41
CA ASN A 77 -7.70 2.30 -7.39
C ASN A 77 -6.86 1.09 -7.81
N ILE A 78 -7.50 -0.07 -7.96
CA ILE A 78 -6.90 -1.28 -8.52
C ILE A 78 -7.28 -1.33 -10.00
N TYR A 79 -6.29 -1.29 -10.89
CA TYR A 79 -6.49 -1.29 -12.34
C TYR A 79 -6.42 -2.70 -12.92
N PHE A 80 -5.40 -3.46 -12.51
CA PHE A 80 -5.20 -4.84 -12.94
C PHE A 80 -4.87 -5.72 -11.75
N LYS A 81 -5.31 -6.97 -11.79
CA LYS A 81 -5.03 -7.96 -10.73
C LYS A 81 -4.82 -9.34 -11.29
N ASP A 82 -3.83 -10.03 -10.72
CA ASP A 82 -3.63 -11.46 -10.86
C ASP A 82 -3.34 -12.06 -9.49
N LEU A 83 -4.36 -12.69 -8.91
CA LEU A 83 -4.29 -13.27 -7.58
C LEU A 83 -3.40 -14.51 -7.54
N ASN A 84 -3.34 -15.26 -8.65
CA ASN A 84 -2.54 -16.48 -8.73
C ASN A 84 -1.05 -16.15 -8.71
N SER A 85 -0.65 -15.11 -9.42
CA SER A 85 0.73 -14.63 -9.45
C SER A 85 1.06 -13.73 -8.24
N GLY A 86 0.05 -13.15 -7.59
CA GLY A 86 0.25 -12.21 -6.48
C GLY A 86 0.58 -10.80 -6.94
N LEU A 87 0.14 -10.40 -8.14
CA LEU A 87 0.46 -9.12 -8.76
C LEU A 87 -0.77 -8.20 -8.87
N LEU A 88 -0.57 -6.92 -8.56
CA LEU A 88 -1.56 -5.87 -8.78
C LEU A 88 -0.93 -4.66 -9.48
N VAL A 89 -1.72 -3.98 -10.30
CA VAL A 89 -1.44 -2.59 -10.71
C VAL A 89 -2.43 -1.69 -9.99
N ILE A 90 -1.89 -0.77 -9.20
CA ILE A 90 -2.66 0.15 -8.37
C ILE A 90 -2.30 1.60 -8.67
N GLU A 91 -3.13 2.51 -8.23
CA GLU A 91 -2.90 3.94 -8.31
C GLU A 91 -1.65 4.36 -7.51
N ASP A 92 -0.82 5.23 -8.09
CA ASP A 92 0.32 5.84 -7.41
C ASP A 92 -0.04 7.26 -6.93
N PHE A 93 -0.15 7.44 -5.63
CA PHE A 93 -0.34 8.74 -5.00
C PHE A 93 0.93 9.61 -5.00
N GLY A 94 2.02 9.15 -5.60
CA GLY A 94 3.28 9.87 -5.64
C GLY A 94 3.99 9.94 -4.30
N ASN A 95 4.70 11.05 -4.08
CA ASN A 95 5.52 11.26 -2.88
C ASN A 95 4.86 12.20 -1.86
N PHE A 96 3.52 12.28 -1.85
CA PHE A 96 2.77 13.19 -0.98
C PHE A 96 2.48 12.60 0.40
N LYS A 97 3.46 11.95 1.02
CA LYS A 97 3.34 11.48 2.41
C LYS A 97 3.24 12.68 3.35
N TYR A 98 2.34 12.64 4.34
CA TYR A 98 2.21 13.70 5.33
C TYR A 98 3.52 14.00 6.07
N SER A 99 4.35 12.99 6.34
CA SER A 99 5.68 13.19 6.92
C SER A 99 6.60 14.06 6.07
N ILE A 100 6.49 13.97 4.73
CA ILE A 100 7.25 14.80 3.79
C ILE A 100 6.64 16.19 3.69
N LEU A 101 5.31 16.25 3.54
CA LEU A 101 4.58 17.53 3.42
C LEU A 101 4.75 18.40 4.67
N CYS A 102 4.63 17.82 5.87
CA CYS A 102 4.82 18.55 7.13
C CYS A 102 6.24 19.10 7.30
N LYS A 103 7.25 18.46 6.71
CA LYS A 103 8.64 18.97 6.73
C LYS A 103 8.82 20.09 5.71
N LYS A 104 8.22 19.96 4.52
CA LYS A 104 8.35 20.90 3.41
C LYS A 104 7.51 22.16 3.60
N GLU A 105 6.28 22.01 4.11
CA GLU A 105 5.29 23.07 4.26
C GLU A 105 4.94 23.24 5.76
N ARG A 106 5.90 23.75 6.54
CA ARG A 106 5.78 23.86 8.01
C ARG A 106 4.56 24.68 8.46
N ASN A 107 4.20 25.72 7.71
CA ASN A 107 3.04 26.56 7.95
C ASN A 107 1.70 25.82 7.75
N LYS A 108 1.67 24.71 7.02
CA LYS A 108 0.48 23.87 6.80
C LYS A 108 0.46 22.60 7.65
N LYS A 109 1.40 22.45 8.58
CA LYS A 109 1.51 21.26 9.42
C LYS A 109 0.20 20.95 10.16
N GLU A 110 -0.42 21.96 10.78
CA GLU A 110 -1.70 21.82 11.48
C GLU A 110 -2.82 21.36 10.54
N TYR A 111 -2.92 21.92 9.36
CA TYR A 111 -3.89 21.51 8.34
C TYR A 111 -3.77 20.01 8.00
N TYR A 112 -2.54 19.50 7.80
CA TYR A 112 -2.33 18.09 7.52
C TYR A 112 -2.73 17.19 8.70
N TYR A 113 -2.38 17.56 9.92
CA TYR A 113 -2.80 16.80 11.11
C TYR A 113 -4.32 16.81 11.29
N ARG A 114 -4.98 17.96 11.12
CA ARG A 114 -6.45 18.05 11.20
C ARG A 114 -7.13 17.15 10.17
N ASN A 115 -6.62 17.09 8.94
CA ASN A 115 -7.16 16.19 7.91
C ASN A 115 -6.96 14.71 8.27
N ALA A 116 -5.82 14.35 8.81
CA ALA A 116 -5.57 12.99 9.28
C ALA A 116 -6.53 12.60 10.42
N ILE A 117 -6.72 13.49 11.39
CA ILE A 117 -7.65 13.28 12.51
C ILE A 117 -9.09 13.15 12.01
N LYS A 118 -9.54 14.02 11.08
CA LYS A 118 -10.87 13.92 10.48
C LYS A 118 -11.10 12.55 9.81
N LEU A 119 -10.09 12.05 9.09
CA LEU A 119 -10.15 10.72 8.47
C LEU A 119 -10.25 9.60 9.51
N LEU A 120 -9.46 9.68 10.59
CA LEU A 120 -9.52 8.70 11.68
C LEU A 120 -10.89 8.71 12.37
N ILE A 121 -11.46 9.89 12.60
CA ILE A 121 -12.81 10.04 13.17
C ILE A 121 -13.84 9.42 12.20
N ALA A 122 -13.78 9.74 10.91
CA ALA A 122 -14.70 9.16 9.92
C ALA A 122 -14.58 7.63 9.86
N LEU A 123 -13.37 7.09 9.99
CA LEU A 123 -13.12 5.66 10.05
C LEU A 123 -13.70 5.03 11.32
N SER A 124 -13.60 5.69 12.48
CA SER A 124 -14.06 5.16 13.77
C SER A 124 -15.59 4.99 13.85
N TYR A 125 -16.34 5.75 13.03
CA TYR A 125 -17.79 5.60 12.92
C TYR A 125 -18.24 4.47 11.96
N LYS A 126 -17.29 3.81 11.28
CA LYS A 126 -17.62 2.72 10.36
C LYS A 126 -17.68 1.39 11.12
N GLU A 127 -18.67 0.56 10.76
CA GLU A 127 -18.74 -0.79 11.27
C GLU A 127 -17.48 -1.57 10.89
N LYS A 128 -16.88 -2.22 11.87
CA LYS A 128 -15.69 -3.05 11.65
C LYS A 128 -16.05 -4.24 10.75
N PRO A 129 -15.32 -4.48 9.65
CA PRO A 129 -15.61 -5.62 8.78
C PRO A 129 -15.34 -6.94 9.51
N LYS A 130 -16.18 -7.95 9.25
CA LYS A 130 -16.12 -9.26 9.92
C LYS A 130 -14.79 -9.99 9.73
N PHE A 131 -14.08 -9.75 8.64
CA PHE A 131 -12.78 -10.37 8.36
C PHE A 131 -11.59 -9.77 9.16
N ILE A 132 -11.79 -8.62 9.83
CA ILE A 132 -10.80 -8.03 10.73
C ILE A 132 -11.05 -8.54 12.16
N LYS A 133 -10.04 -9.15 12.76
CA LYS A 133 -10.08 -9.59 14.15
C LYS A 133 -10.20 -8.39 15.09
N ASN A 134 -10.77 -8.64 16.28
CA ASN A 134 -10.73 -7.64 17.34
C ASN A 134 -9.29 -7.44 17.82
N TYR A 135 -8.98 -6.20 18.20
CA TYR A 135 -7.74 -5.86 18.88
C TYR A 135 -7.92 -6.21 20.38
N ASP A 136 -7.52 -7.40 20.75
CA ASP A 136 -7.69 -7.93 22.11
C ASP A 136 -6.44 -7.70 22.97
N ASN A 137 -6.57 -7.98 24.29
CA ASN A 137 -5.49 -7.82 25.24
C ASN A 137 -4.26 -8.68 24.91
N LYS A 138 -4.42 -9.81 24.22
CA LYS A 138 -3.30 -10.65 23.79
C LYS A 138 -2.48 -9.98 22.69
N ILE A 139 -3.16 -9.37 21.72
CA ILE A 139 -2.50 -8.61 20.66
C ILE A 139 -1.79 -7.40 21.25
N LEU A 140 -2.48 -6.64 22.13
CA LEU A 140 -1.89 -5.49 22.81
C LEU A 140 -0.63 -5.88 23.60
N LYS A 141 -0.69 -6.95 24.38
CA LYS A 141 0.47 -7.45 25.13
C LYS A 141 1.64 -7.81 24.22
N ASN A 142 1.35 -8.54 23.12
CA ASN A 142 2.40 -8.92 22.17
C ASN A 142 3.08 -7.68 21.54
N GLU A 143 2.32 -6.62 21.25
CA GLU A 143 2.90 -5.38 20.72
C GLU A 143 3.72 -4.62 21.77
N LEU A 144 3.27 -4.58 23.01
CA LEU A 144 4.05 -4.01 24.10
C LEU A 144 5.36 -4.79 24.35
N ASP A 145 5.34 -6.12 24.24
CA ASP A 145 6.53 -6.97 24.37
C ASP A 145 7.56 -6.70 23.26
N LEU A 146 7.13 -6.18 22.10
CA LEU A 146 8.07 -5.73 21.05
C LEU A 146 8.92 -4.54 21.50
N PHE A 147 8.37 -3.65 22.31
CA PHE A 147 9.12 -2.51 22.85
C PHE A 147 10.34 -3.00 23.66
N LEU A 148 10.13 -4.01 24.52
CA LEU A 148 11.21 -4.62 25.32
C LEU A 148 12.31 -5.24 24.44
N LYS A 149 11.90 -5.88 23.33
CA LYS A 149 12.86 -6.56 22.40
C LYS A 149 13.68 -5.61 21.55
N TRP A 150 13.17 -4.42 21.26
CA TRP A 150 13.78 -3.49 20.30
C TRP A 150 14.43 -2.26 20.95
N HIS A 151 14.08 -1.96 22.21
CA HIS A 151 14.52 -0.74 22.90
C HIS A 151 15.22 -1.00 24.24
N LEU A 152 15.29 -2.25 24.70
CA LEU A 152 16.08 -2.71 25.85
C LEU A 152 17.03 -3.82 25.44
#